data_a3d382a3da7cf0031f47309c67b7fff3
#
_entry.id   a3d382a3da7cf0031f47309c67b7fff3
#
_cell.length_a   1.000
_cell.length_b   1.000
_cell.length_c   1.000
_cell.angle_alpha   90.00
_cell.angle_beta   90.00
_cell.angle_gamma   90.00
#
_symmetry.space_group_name_H-M   'P 1'
#
loop_
_entity.id
_entity.type
_entity.pdbx_description
1 polymer ?
#
loop_
_entity_poly.entity_id
_entity_poly.type
_entity_poly.pdbx_seq_one_letter_code
_entity_poly.pdbx_strand_id
1 'polypeptide(L)'
;MDKAKPCFRFTRYLPAISLNRRARGPAIGERLDGVLWRMSKILLAEDDTDMRRFLVKALENAGFDVTSYDNGLSAYQRLREEPFELLLTDIVMPEMDGIELARRAAELDPDIKIMFITGFAAVALNADSNAPKHAKVLSKPVHLRELVSEVHKMLAA
;
A
#
# COMPACT_ATOMS: atom_id res chain seq x y z
N MET A 1 34.32 27.50 15.87
CA MET A 1 33.36 27.89 14.82
C MET A 1 32.44 26.70 14.54
N ASP A 2 31.38 26.63 15.33
CA ASP A 2 30.36 25.61 15.20
C ASP A 2 29.44 25.94 14.04
N LYS A 3 29.43 25.07 13.01
CA LYS A 3 28.39 25.09 11.99
C LYS A 3 27.35 24.02 12.32
N ALA A 4 26.35 24.44 13.08
CA ALA A 4 25.16 23.64 13.33
C ALA A 4 24.50 23.26 12.00
N LYS A 5 24.37 21.96 11.77
CA LYS A 5 23.54 21.41 10.70
C LYS A 5 22.08 21.66 11.05
N PRO A 6 21.26 22.18 10.15
CA PRO A 6 19.84 22.31 10.43
C PRO A 6 19.19 20.95 10.49
N CYS A 7 18.60 20.64 11.63
CA CYS A 7 17.63 19.56 11.76
C CYS A 7 16.47 19.82 10.80
N PHE A 8 16.33 18.98 9.80
CA PHE A 8 15.12 18.94 9.00
C PHE A 8 14.00 18.41 9.89
N ARG A 9 13.28 19.30 10.53
CA ARG A 9 11.94 19.01 11.04
C ARG A 9 11.07 18.78 9.84
N PHE A 10 10.64 17.54 9.65
CA PHE A 10 9.54 17.20 8.75
C PHE A 10 8.29 17.90 9.29
N THR A 11 8.07 19.11 8.84
CA THR A 11 6.81 19.81 9.05
C THR A 11 5.81 19.09 8.16
N ARG A 12 4.91 18.31 8.77
CA ARG A 12 3.78 17.70 8.10
C ARG A 12 2.99 18.79 7.41
N TYR A 13 3.13 18.88 6.11
CA TYR A 13 2.31 19.75 5.29
C TYR A 13 0.89 19.20 5.28
N LEU A 14 0.01 19.88 5.97
CA LEU A 14 -1.43 19.65 5.86
C LEU A 14 -1.90 20.39 4.60
N PRO A 15 -2.34 19.71 3.53
CA PRO A 15 -3.00 20.41 2.45
C PRO A 15 -4.34 20.92 2.96
N ALA A 16 -4.58 22.20 2.74
CA ALA A 16 -5.86 22.83 3.00
C ALA A 16 -6.96 22.08 2.23
N ILE A 17 -7.89 21.50 2.96
CA ILE A 17 -9.04 20.79 2.40
C ILE A 17 -9.97 21.83 1.83
N SER A 18 -9.98 21.97 0.51
CA SER A 18 -11.04 22.69 -0.21
C SER A 18 -12.34 21.91 -0.01
N LEU A 19 -13.29 22.52 0.71
CA LEU A 19 -14.63 22.03 0.90
C LEU A 19 -15.42 22.07 -0.42
N ASN A 20 -15.29 21.06 -1.25
CA ASN A 20 -16.23 20.86 -2.32
C ASN A 20 -17.22 19.76 -1.93
N ARG A 21 -18.34 20.19 -1.35
CA ARG A 21 -19.48 19.35 -0.99
C ARG A 21 -20.19 18.90 -2.27
N ARG A 22 -19.88 17.71 -2.78
CA ARG A 22 -20.84 16.89 -3.52
C ARG A 22 -20.52 15.41 -3.34
N ALA A 23 -21.33 14.82 -2.47
CA ALA A 23 -21.81 13.44 -2.42
C ALA A 23 -20.90 12.33 -2.98
N ARG A 24 -20.17 11.67 -2.08
CA ARG A 24 -19.96 10.22 -2.15
C ARG A 24 -19.61 9.75 -0.75
N GLY A 25 -20.41 8.86 -0.20
CA GLY A 25 -20.31 8.05 0.99
C GLY A 25 -19.40 8.48 2.16
N PRO A 26 -19.53 7.95 3.36
CA PRO A 26 -18.79 8.42 4.51
C PRO A 26 -17.29 8.15 4.34
N ALA A 27 -16.61 9.09 3.73
CA ALA A 27 -15.17 9.04 3.48
C ALA A 27 -14.34 9.50 4.70
N ILE A 28 -14.98 9.80 5.81
CA ILE A 28 -14.30 10.20 7.05
C ILE A 28 -15.14 9.64 8.20
N GLY A 29 -14.64 8.57 8.82
CA GLY A 29 -15.19 8.11 10.09
C GLY A 29 -14.91 9.16 11.15
N GLU A 30 -15.89 10.04 11.42
CA GLU A 30 -15.85 10.88 12.60
C GLU A 30 -16.02 10.01 13.83
N ARG A 31 -14.99 9.91 14.65
CA ARG A 31 -15.15 9.41 16.01
C ARG A 31 -15.67 10.53 16.90
N LEU A 32 -16.55 10.20 17.81
CA LEU A 32 -17.15 11.11 18.79
C LEU A 32 -16.15 11.81 19.74
N ASP A 33 -14.87 11.50 19.64
CA ASP A 33 -13.76 12.06 20.42
C ASP A 33 -12.91 13.10 19.66
N GLY A 34 -13.32 13.51 18.46
CA GLY A 34 -12.66 14.56 17.70
C GLY A 34 -11.32 14.18 17.06
N VAL A 35 -10.96 12.90 17.04
CA VAL A 35 -9.76 12.43 16.35
C VAL A 35 -10.07 12.20 14.87
N LEU A 36 -9.42 12.98 14.00
CA LEU A 36 -9.51 12.81 12.55
C LEU A 36 -8.77 11.54 12.15
N TRP A 37 -9.50 10.50 11.74
CA TRP A 37 -8.89 9.26 11.23
C TRP A 37 -8.31 9.50 9.84
N ARG A 38 -7.00 9.39 9.73
CA ARG A 38 -6.35 9.32 8.43
C ARG A 38 -6.59 7.93 7.84
N MET A 39 -7.21 7.88 6.66
CA MET A 39 -7.34 6.64 5.90
C MET A 39 -5.95 6.14 5.53
N SER A 40 -5.65 4.89 5.84
CA SER A 40 -4.37 4.29 5.46
C SER A 40 -4.27 4.17 3.95
N LYS A 41 -3.13 4.61 3.41
CA LYS A 41 -2.87 4.59 1.97
C LYS A 41 -2.26 3.27 1.54
N ILE A 42 -2.92 2.62 0.59
CA ILE A 42 -2.50 1.36 0.00
C ILE A 42 -2.16 1.57 -1.48
N LEU A 43 -0.98 1.12 -1.88
CA LEU A 43 -0.62 0.98 -3.28
C LEU A 43 -0.84 -0.46 -3.73
N LEU A 44 -1.65 -0.65 -4.76
CA LEU A 44 -1.94 -1.94 -5.36
C LEU A 44 -1.30 -2.05 -6.74
N ALA A 45 -0.54 -3.13 -6.98
CA ALA A 45 -0.02 -3.48 -8.29
C ALA A 45 -0.55 -4.87 -8.71
N GLU A 46 -1.36 -4.91 -9.75
CA GLU A 46 -1.99 -6.13 -10.28
C GLU A 46 -2.29 -5.92 -11.77
N ASP A 47 -1.74 -6.75 -12.64
CA ASP A 47 -1.90 -6.62 -14.09
C ASP A 47 -3.26 -7.11 -14.60
N ASP A 48 -3.89 -8.08 -13.93
CA ASP A 48 -5.25 -8.50 -14.24
C ASP A 48 -6.26 -7.40 -13.88
N THR A 49 -6.95 -6.87 -14.90
CA THR A 49 -7.87 -5.74 -14.74
C THR A 49 -9.06 -6.07 -13.85
N ASP A 50 -9.63 -7.26 -13.96
CA ASP A 50 -10.81 -7.64 -13.19
C ASP A 50 -10.42 -7.91 -11.74
N MET A 51 -9.33 -8.60 -11.50
CA MET A 51 -8.76 -8.79 -10.17
C MET A 51 -8.41 -7.46 -9.52
N ARG A 52 -7.74 -6.56 -10.23
CA ARG A 52 -7.38 -5.23 -9.71
C ARG A 52 -8.62 -4.44 -9.29
N ARG A 53 -9.66 -4.38 -10.12
CA ARG A 53 -10.92 -3.70 -9.79
C ARG A 53 -11.61 -4.32 -8.58
N PHE A 54 -11.61 -5.63 -8.50
CA PHE A 54 -12.19 -6.38 -7.39
C PHE A 54 -11.48 -6.08 -6.07
N LEU A 55 -10.15 -6.09 -6.06
CA LEU A 55 -9.32 -5.77 -4.88
C LEU A 55 -9.48 -4.31 -4.45
N VAL A 56 -9.42 -3.36 -5.40
CA VAL A 56 -9.63 -1.94 -5.12
C VAL A 56 -10.96 -1.71 -4.43
N LYS A 57 -12.05 -2.24 -5.01
CA LYS A 57 -13.39 -2.06 -4.45
C LYS A 57 -13.52 -2.65 -3.04
N ALA A 58 -12.93 -3.81 -2.80
CA ALA A 58 -12.96 -4.45 -1.49
C ALA A 58 -12.23 -3.62 -0.42
N LEU A 59 -11.06 -3.10 -0.76
CA LEU A 59 -10.25 -2.30 0.16
C LEU A 59 -10.86 -0.91 0.41
N GLU A 60 -11.38 -0.26 -0.64
CA GLU A 60 -12.10 1.01 -0.49
C GLU A 60 -13.35 0.88 0.38
N ASN A 61 -14.11 -0.21 0.19
CA ASN A 61 -15.28 -0.51 1.03
C ASN A 61 -14.91 -0.78 2.50
N ALA A 62 -13.68 -1.22 2.75
CA ALA A 62 -13.13 -1.41 4.10
C ALA A 62 -12.57 -0.12 4.71
N GLY A 63 -12.60 1.01 3.98
CA GLY A 63 -12.18 2.32 4.47
C GLY A 63 -10.73 2.69 4.20
N PHE A 64 -10.05 2.02 3.26
CA PHE A 64 -8.69 2.36 2.84
C PHE A 64 -8.68 3.32 1.64
N ASP A 65 -7.63 4.12 1.55
CA ASP A 65 -7.34 4.96 0.37
C ASP A 65 -6.43 4.16 -0.58
N VAL A 66 -6.97 3.74 -1.73
CA VAL A 66 -6.30 2.80 -2.63
C VAL A 66 -5.91 3.48 -3.94
N THR A 67 -4.62 3.42 -4.28
CA THR A 67 -4.11 3.77 -5.60
C THR A 67 -3.62 2.50 -6.30
N SER A 68 -4.05 2.26 -7.54
CA SER A 68 -3.73 1.01 -8.24
C SER A 68 -3.06 1.22 -9.58
N TYR A 69 -2.18 0.28 -9.93
CA TYR A 69 -1.46 0.22 -11.20
C TYR A 69 -1.49 -1.19 -11.77
N ASP A 70 -1.34 -1.30 -13.08
CA ASP A 70 -1.34 -2.55 -13.83
C ASP A 70 0.06 -3.13 -14.09
N ASN A 71 1.09 -2.45 -13.61
CA ASN A 71 2.49 -2.87 -13.75
C ASN A 71 3.35 -2.35 -12.59
N GLY A 72 4.48 -3.02 -12.37
CA GLY A 72 5.38 -2.69 -11.27
C GLY A 72 6.14 -1.39 -11.45
N LEU A 73 6.46 -1.00 -12.70
CA LEU A 73 7.23 0.21 -12.96
C LEU A 73 6.44 1.47 -12.61
N SER A 74 5.19 1.56 -13.05
CA SER A 74 4.29 2.69 -12.72
C SER A 74 4.01 2.76 -11.22
N ALA A 75 3.81 1.60 -10.58
CA ALA A 75 3.66 1.52 -9.13
C ALA A 75 4.91 2.05 -8.39
N TYR A 76 6.11 1.67 -8.85
CA TYR A 76 7.36 2.16 -8.29
C TYR A 76 7.54 3.67 -8.46
N GLN A 77 7.21 4.22 -9.62
CA GLN A 77 7.25 5.66 -9.85
C GLN A 77 6.36 6.39 -8.84
N ARG A 78 5.18 5.85 -8.58
CA ARG A 78 4.26 6.44 -7.59
C ARG A 78 4.78 6.36 -6.16
N LEU A 79 5.42 5.27 -5.77
CA LEU A 79 6.08 5.15 -4.46
C LEU A 79 7.16 6.21 -4.21
N ARG A 80 7.81 6.68 -5.28
CA ARG A 80 8.80 7.76 -5.19
C ARG A 80 8.19 9.15 -5.00
N GLU A 81 6.94 9.33 -5.36
CA GLU A 81 6.25 10.62 -5.32
C GLU A 81 5.56 10.89 -3.98
N GLU A 82 4.99 9.85 -3.37
CA GLU A 82 4.30 9.97 -2.09
C GLU A 82 4.44 8.71 -1.22
N PRO A 83 4.31 8.85 0.11
CA PRO A 83 4.38 7.71 1.01
C PRO A 83 3.09 6.89 1.01
N PHE A 84 3.26 5.56 1.11
CA PHE A 84 2.19 4.58 1.32
C PHE A 84 2.49 3.75 2.57
N GLU A 85 1.44 3.27 3.24
CA GLU A 85 1.58 2.45 4.44
C GLU A 85 1.69 0.96 4.10
N LEU A 86 1.04 0.54 3.00
CA LEU A 86 1.07 -0.83 2.51
C LEU A 86 1.26 -0.87 0.99
N LEU A 87 2.15 -1.74 0.54
CA LEU A 87 2.24 -2.20 -0.84
C LEU A 87 1.59 -3.58 -0.93
N LEU A 88 0.57 -3.69 -1.78
CA LEU A 88 -0.10 -4.93 -2.13
C LEU A 88 0.18 -5.24 -3.59
N THR A 89 0.84 -6.36 -3.89
CA THR A 89 1.28 -6.65 -5.26
C THR A 89 1.18 -8.11 -5.63
N ASP A 90 0.85 -8.40 -6.90
CA ASP A 90 1.14 -9.70 -7.49
C ASP A 90 2.66 -9.83 -7.72
N ILE A 91 3.14 -11.05 -7.88
CA ILE A 91 4.53 -11.34 -8.22
C ILE A 91 4.76 -11.24 -9.72
N VAL A 92 3.93 -11.91 -10.52
CA VAL A 92 4.09 -11.98 -11.97
C VAL A 92 3.39 -10.80 -12.62
N MET A 93 4.17 -9.83 -13.08
CA MET A 93 3.69 -8.64 -13.79
C MET A 93 4.66 -8.26 -14.90
N PRO A 94 4.19 -7.55 -15.95
CA PRO A 94 5.09 -7.04 -16.99
C PRO A 94 6.02 -5.95 -16.46
N GLU A 95 7.16 -5.76 -17.12
CA GLU A 95 8.20 -4.74 -16.90
C GLU A 95 8.98 -4.92 -15.60
N MET A 96 8.31 -4.85 -14.46
CA MET A 96 8.90 -5.06 -13.13
C MET A 96 8.03 -6.03 -12.35
N ASP A 97 8.58 -7.16 -11.93
CA ASP A 97 7.86 -8.12 -11.10
C ASP A 97 7.62 -7.63 -9.67
N GLY A 98 6.70 -8.29 -8.96
CA GLY A 98 6.31 -7.87 -7.62
C GLY A 98 7.41 -8.01 -6.56
N ILE A 99 8.36 -8.94 -6.72
CA ILE A 99 9.48 -9.11 -5.78
C ILE A 99 10.45 -7.94 -5.91
N GLU A 100 10.81 -7.57 -7.14
CA GLU A 100 11.67 -6.41 -7.39
C GLU A 100 10.98 -5.11 -6.94
N LEU A 101 9.68 -4.97 -7.20
CA LEU A 101 8.89 -3.83 -6.72
C LEU A 101 8.92 -3.74 -5.19
N ALA A 102 8.68 -4.85 -4.50
CA ALA A 102 8.70 -4.91 -3.04
C ALA A 102 10.08 -4.59 -2.45
N ARG A 103 11.15 -5.11 -3.07
CA ARG A 103 12.53 -4.81 -2.65
C ARG A 103 12.83 -3.32 -2.77
N ARG A 104 12.50 -2.72 -3.90
CA ARG A 104 12.69 -1.27 -4.12
C ARG A 104 11.81 -0.41 -3.20
N ALA A 105 10.60 -0.84 -2.93
CA ALA A 105 9.71 -0.17 -1.98
C ALA A 105 10.32 -0.14 -0.57
N ALA A 106 10.87 -1.26 -0.10
CA ALA A 106 11.54 -1.36 1.20
C ALA A 106 12.84 -0.53 1.27
N GLU A 107 13.51 -0.32 0.15
CA GLU A 107 14.66 0.60 0.06
C GLU A 107 14.25 2.06 0.17
N LEU A 108 13.11 2.44 -0.40
CA LEU A 108 12.57 3.80 -0.30
C LEU A 108 12.01 4.10 1.08
N ASP A 109 11.30 3.15 1.66
CA ASP A 109 10.68 3.26 2.98
C ASP A 109 10.80 1.91 3.71
N PRO A 110 11.73 1.78 4.67
CA PRO A 110 11.92 0.56 5.44
C PRO A 110 10.71 0.17 6.30
N ASP A 111 9.82 1.10 6.58
CA ASP A 111 8.63 0.88 7.41
C ASP A 111 7.39 0.46 6.60
N ILE A 112 7.46 0.52 5.26
CA ILE A 112 6.34 0.11 4.42
C ILE A 112 5.99 -1.37 4.65
N LYS A 113 4.72 -1.65 4.85
CA LYS A 113 4.22 -3.03 4.92
C LYS A 113 4.09 -3.60 3.52
N ILE A 114 4.42 -4.88 3.35
CA ILE A 114 4.41 -5.53 2.04
C ILE A 114 3.57 -6.79 2.12
N MET A 115 2.63 -6.92 1.18
CA MET A 115 1.80 -8.11 1.01
C MET A 115 1.79 -8.54 -0.45
N PHE A 116 2.10 -9.81 -0.68
CA PHE A 116 1.93 -10.44 -1.99
C PHE A 116 0.57 -11.14 -2.08
N ILE A 117 -0.10 -10.97 -3.20
CA ILE A 117 -1.26 -11.77 -3.59
C ILE A 117 -0.91 -12.46 -4.90
N THR A 118 -0.71 -13.77 -4.88
CA THR A 118 -0.16 -14.46 -6.04
C THR A 118 -0.58 -15.92 -6.12
N GLY A 119 -0.70 -16.43 -7.36
CA GLY A 119 -0.76 -17.87 -7.63
C GLY A 119 0.58 -18.59 -7.44
N PHE A 120 1.67 -17.83 -7.30
CA PHE A 120 3.05 -18.35 -7.19
C PHE A 120 3.64 -18.11 -5.79
N ALA A 121 2.88 -18.41 -4.75
CA ALA A 121 3.29 -18.16 -3.36
C ALA A 121 4.64 -18.80 -3.00
N ALA A 122 4.96 -19.98 -3.57
CA ALA A 122 6.23 -20.67 -3.35
C ALA A 122 7.44 -19.84 -3.80
N VAL A 123 7.29 -18.97 -4.82
CA VAL A 123 8.38 -18.10 -5.29
C VAL A 123 8.72 -17.04 -4.24
N ALA A 124 7.72 -16.43 -3.63
CA ALA A 124 7.93 -15.42 -2.58
C ALA A 124 8.46 -16.03 -1.28
N LEU A 125 8.08 -17.29 -1.00
CA LEU A 125 8.47 -18.00 0.22
C LEU A 125 9.82 -18.74 0.09
N ASN A 126 10.40 -18.79 -1.10
CA ASN A 126 11.70 -19.41 -1.30
C ASN A 126 12.79 -18.62 -0.55
N ALA A 127 13.64 -19.34 0.19
CA ALA A 127 14.75 -18.74 0.94
C ALA A 127 15.75 -17.97 0.06
N ASP A 128 15.84 -18.33 -1.22
CA ASP A 128 16.70 -17.67 -2.22
C ASP A 128 16.01 -16.47 -2.89
N SER A 129 14.74 -16.21 -2.59
CA SER A 129 14.03 -15.06 -3.12
C SER A 129 14.57 -13.76 -2.49
N ASN A 130 14.69 -12.72 -3.30
CA ASN A 130 15.03 -11.38 -2.81
C ASN A 130 13.81 -10.64 -2.20
N ALA A 131 12.73 -11.36 -1.89
CA ALA A 131 11.56 -10.80 -1.26
C ALA A 131 11.89 -10.33 0.17
N PRO A 132 11.35 -9.18 0.59
CA PRO A 132 11.53 -8.71 1.96
C PRO A 132 11.03 -9.74 2.98
N LYS A 133 11.85 -10.08 3.98
CA LYS A 133 11.58 -11.18 4.93
C LYS A 133 10.32 -10.99 5.78
N HIS A 134 9.86 -9.76 5.94
CA HIS A 134 8.66 -9.41 6.70
C HIS A 134 7.40 -9.33 5.83
N ALA A 135 7.50 -9.60 4.52
CA ALA A 135 6.36 -9.59 3.63
C ALA A 135 5.38 -10.72 3.94
N LYS A 136 4.10 -10.39 3.91
CA LYS A 136 3.02 -11.37 4.01
C LYS A 136 2.68 -11.91 2.62
N VAL A 137 2.33 -13.18 2.54
CA VAL A 137 1.91 -13.81 1.27
C VAL A 137 0.52 -14.39 1.43
N LEU A 138 -0.38 -14.02 0.51
CA LEU A 138 -1.69 -14.63 0.32
C LEU A 138 -1.74 -15.32 -1.03
N SER A 139 -2.18 -16.57 -1.03
CA SER A 139 -2.32 -17.36 -2.26
C SER A 139 -3.65 -17.07 -2.96
N LYS A 140 -3.61 -16.95 -4.29
CA LYS A 140 -4.82 -16.97 -5.12
C LYS A 140 -5.42 -18.39 -5.14
N PRO A 141 -6.74 -18.55 -5.09
CA PRO A 141 -7.82 -17.54 -5.06
C PRO A 141 -7.94 -16.86 -3.70
N VAL A 142 -8.18 -15.54 -3.70
CA VAL A 142 -8.23 -14.72 -2.49
C VAL A 142 -9.67 -14.55 -2.00
N HIS A 143 -9.88 -14.81 -0.72
CA HIS A 143 -11.14 -14.47 -0.06
C HIS A 143 -11.09 -13.03 0.49
N LEU A 144 -12.03 -12.18 0.07
CA LEU A 144 -12.03 -10.76 0.44
C LEU A 144 -11.99 -10.50 1.95
N ARG A 145 -12.70 -11.31 2.73
CA ARG A 145 -12.72 -11.18 4.20
C ARG A 145 -11.35 -11.46 4.79
N GLU A 146 -10.64 -12.44 4.24
CA GLU A 146 -9.30 -12.78 4.67
C GLU A 146 -8.33 -11.67 4.31
N LEU A 147 -8.37 -11.18 3.07
CA LEU A 147 -7.55 -10.05 2.62
C LEU A 147 -7.72 -8.83 3.52
N VAL A 148 -8.94 -8.38 3.72
CA VAL A 148 -9.25 -7.21 4.55
C VAL A 148 -8.77 -7.41 5.99
N SER A 149 -9.00 -8.60 6.55
CA SER A 149 -8.54 -8.94 7.89
C SER A 149 -7.01 -8.90 8.03
N GLU A 150 -6.28 -9.45 7.05
CA GLU A 150 -4.81 -9.44 7.07
C GLU A 150 -4.25 -8.02 6.86
N VAL A 151 -4.87 -7.22 5.99
CA VAL A 151 -4.48 -5.81 5.82
C VAL A 151 -4.68 -5.03 7.13
N HIS A 152 -5.81 -5.18 7.81
CA HIS A 152 -6.03 -4.55 9.12
C HIS A 152 -4.99 -4.98 10.15
N LYS A 153 -4.65 -6.26 10.22
CA LYS A 153 -3.62 -6.78 11.15
C LYS A 153 -2.25 -6.16 10.86
N MET A 154 -1.87 -6.07 9.59
CA MET A 154 -0.57 -5.51 9.20
C MET A 154 -0.47 -4.02 9.50
N LEU A 155 -1.54 -3.26 9.28
CA LEU A 155 -1.55 -1.82 9.52
C LEU A 155 -1.73 -1.45 11.00
N ALA A 156 -2.27 -2.35 11.82
CA ALA A 156 -2.40 -2.18 13.26
C ALA A 156 -1.13 -2.53 14.06
N ALA A 157 -0.23 -3.26 13.43
CA ALA A 157 1.02 -3.73 14.06
C ALA A 157 2.10 -2.65 14.16
#